data_ee92246d9035e70b408f2ab68ecd76d0
#
_entry.id   ee92246d9035e70b408f2ab68ecd76d0
#
_cell.length_a   1.000
_cell.length_b   1.000
_cell.length_c   1.000
_cell.angle_alpha   90.00
_cell.angle_beta   90.00
_cell.angle_gamma   90.00
#
_symmetry.space_group_name_H-M   'P 1'
#
loop_
_entity.id
_entity.type
_entity.pdbx_description
1 polymer ?
#
loop_
_entity_poly.entity_id
_entity_poly.type
_entity_poly.pdbx_seq_one_letter_code
_entity_poly.pdbx_strand_id
1 'polypeptide(L)'
;MKRAYRNAFNALKKLGVPVREYWHDEDNFWISAEEPNSHQWCDYFDGYRIPDWEFGVHPAITSTLRKYGLFAEWQNPAQLSVWEN
;
A
#
# COMPACT_ATOMS: atom_id res chain seq x y z
N MET A 1 3.25 12.13 10.77
CA MET A 1 2.41 11.64 9.66
C MET A 1 1.06 12.37 9.71
N LYS A 2 0.58 12.83 8.58
CA LYS A 2 -0.74 13.48 8.50
C LYS A 2 -1.82 12.50 8.94
N ARG A 3 -2.96 13.03 9.42
CA ARG A 3 -4.03 12.20 9.95
C ARG A 3 -4.52 11.13 8.95
N ALA A 4 -4.75 11.51 7.69
CA ALA A 4 -5.22 10.56 6.68
C ALA A 4 -4.22 9.42 6.47
N TYR A 5 -2.93 9.74 6.39
CA TYR A 5 -1.88 8.74 6.26
C TYR A 5 -1.79 7.86 7.51
N ARG A 6 -1.85 8.46 8.70
CA ARG A 6 -1.78 7.71 9.95
C ARG A 6 -2.96 6.74 10.07
N ASN A 7 -4.15 7.20 9.74
CA ASN A 7 -5.34 6.34 9.81
C ASN A 7 -5.25 5.18 8.82
N ALA A 8 -4.82 5.46 7.59
CA ALA A 8 -4.64 4.41 6.59
C ALA A 8 -3.53 3.43 7.00
N PHE A 9 -2.40 3.95 7.48
CA PHE A 9 -1.29 3.13 7.96
C PHE A 9 -1.75 2.16 9.05
N ASN A 10 -2.46 2.66 10.04
CA ASN A 10 -2.94 1.83 11.14
C ASN A 10 -3.95 0.78 10.67
N ALA A 11 -4.86 1.15 9.78
CA ALA A 11 -5.86 0.24 9.23
C ALA A 11 -5.20 -0.88 8.42
N LEU A 12 -4.23 -0.54 7.57
CA LEU A 12 -3.52 -1.53 6.76
C LEU A 12 -2.64 -2.43 7.62
N LYS A 13 -1.98 -1.86 8.61
CA LYS A 13 -1.15 -2.64 9.54
C LYS A 13 -2.00 -3.66 10.30
N LYS A 14 -3.19 -3.27 10.70
CA LYS A 14 -4.12 -4.15 11.41
C LYS A 14 -4.56 -5.33 10.54
N LEU A 15 -4.64 -5.15 9.23
CA LEU A 15 -4.97 -6.21 8.29
C LEU A 15 -3.80 -7.15 8.04
N GLY A 16 -2.59 -6.76 8.42
CA GLY A 16 -1.38 -7.54 8.17
C GLY A 16 -0.62 -7.10 6.93
N VAL A 17 -1.00 -5.98 6.33
CA VAL A 17 -0.29 -5.44 5.16
C VAL A 17 1.08 -4.93 5.61
N PRO A 18 2.17 -5.25 4.87
CA PRO A 18 3.52 -4.83 5.23
C PRO A 18 3.77 -3.35 4.94
N VAL A 19 3.22 -2.49 5.80
CA VAL A 19 3.41 -1.04 5.73
C VAL A 19 4.71 -0.64 6.40
N ARG A 20 5.38 0.38 5.84
CA ARG A 20 6.68 0.87 6.34
C ARG A 20 6.70 2.39 6.37
N GLU A 21 7.30 2.95 7.41
CA GLU A 21 7.51 4.39 7.51
C GLU A 21 8.83 4.75 6.85
N TYR A 22 8.89 5.95 6.26
CA TYR A 22 10.15 6.47 5.74
C TYR A 22 11.01 6.94 6.92
N TRP A 23 12.30 6.60 6.89
CA TRP A 23 13.20 7.05 7.95
C TRP A 23 13.50 8.54 7.85
N HIS A 24 13.32 9.15 6.69
CA HIS A 24 13.61 10.56 6.42
C HIS A 24 12.38 11.41 6.15
N ASP A 25 11.19 10.82 6.18
CA ASP A 25 9.93 11.53 5.88
C ASP A 25 8.83 10.98 6.78
N GLU A 26 8.47 11.74 7.80
CA GLU A 26 7.45 11.34 8.78
C GLU A 26 6.02 11.58 8.30
N ASP A 27 5.85 12.22 7.14
CA ASP A 27 4.52 12.60 6.64
C ASP A 27 3.88 11.53 5.77
N ASN A 28 4.56 10.46 5.47
CA ASN A 28 4.08 9.45 4.52
C ASN A 28 4.56 8.06 4.92
N PHE A 29 4.05 7.05 4.20
CA PHE A 29 4.47 5.66 4.38
C PHE A 29 4.41 4.96 3.01
N TRP A 30 4.90 3.72 2.97
CA TRP A 30 4.88 2.91 1.76
C TRP A 30 4.56 1.46 2.12
N ILE A 31 4.25 0.66 1.11
CA ILE A 31 3.92 -0.75 1.29
C ILE A 31 5.02 -1.57 0.62
N SER A 32 5.59 -2.51 1.36
CA SER A 32 6.67 -3.36 0.86
C SER A 32 6.11 -4.51 0.03
N ALA A 33 6.70 -4.74 -1.13
CA ALA A 33 6.37 -5.87 -2.00
C ALA A 33 7.43 -6.98 -1.95
N GLU A 34 8.42 -6.84 -1.05
CA GLU A 34 9.53 -7.79 -0.95
C GLU A 34 9.54 -8.67 0.29
N GLU A 35 8.60 -8.48 1.20
CA GLU A 35 8.54 -9.27 2.43
C GLU A 35 7.88 -10.62 2.17
N PRO A 36 8.14 -11.63 3.01
CA PRO A 36 7.64 -12.99 2.76
C PRO A 36 6.15 -13.11 2.50
N ASN A 37 5.33 -12.22 3.09
CA ASN A 37 3.88 -12.24 2.92
C ASN A 37 3.37 -11.18 1.96
N SER A 38 4.26 -10.41 1.32
CA SER A 38 3.83 -9.27 0.50
C SER A 38 3.01 -9.68 -0.72
N HIS A 39 3.33 -10.80 -1.34
CA HIS A 39 2.70 -11.20 -2.60
C HIS A 39 1.19 -11.49 -2.45
N GLN A 40 0.70 -11.69 -1.25
CA GLN A 40 -0.75 -11.85 -1.04
C GLN A 40 -1.48 -10.50 -1.04
N TRP A 41 -0.74 -9.41 -0.97
CA TRP A 41 -1.29 -8.06 -0.90
C TRP A 41 -1.01 -7.23 -2.15
N CYS A 42 0.16 -7.41 -2.76
CA CYS A 42 0.53 -6.69 -3.97
C CYS A 42 1.66 -7.42 -4.69
N ASP A 43 1.65 -7.35 -6.02
CA ASP A 43 2.66 -8.02 -6.84
C ASP A 43 2.80 -7.25 -8.15
N TYR A 44 3.95 -6.62 -8.32
CA TYR A 44 4.23 -5.81 -9.50
C TYR A 44 4.21 -6.65 -10.79
N PHE A 45 4.75 -7.86 -10.73
CA PHE A 45 4.94 -8.69 -11.93
C PHE A 45 3.69 -9.48 -12.34
N ASP A 46 3.05 -10.15 -11.38
CA ASP A 46 1.94 -11.05 -11.68
C ASP A 46 0.58 -10.60 -11.14
N GLY A 47 0.58 -9.58 -10.29
CA GLY A 47 -0.67 -9.13 -9.65
C GLY A 47 -1.75 -8.66 -10.64
N TYR A 48 -1.34 -8.18 -11.81
CA TYR A 48 -2.30 -7.72 -12.80
C TYR A 48 -3.15 -8.85 -13.38
N ARG A 49 -2.73 -10.10 -13.18
CA ARG A 49 -3.46 -11.28 -13.63
C ARG A 49 -4.54 -11.71 -12.64
N ILE A 50 -4.48 -11.17 -11.43
CA ILE A 50 -5.42 -11.57 -10.38
C ILE A 50 -6.72 -10.79 -10.53
N PRO A 51 -7.86 -11.49 -10.65
CA PRO A 51 -9.16 -10.82 -10.77
C PRO A 51 -9.39 -9.87 -9.60
N ASP A 52 -9.98 -8.72 -9.89
CA ASP A 52 -10.33 -7.68 -8.92
C ASP A 52 -9.15 -6.87 -8.36
N TRP A 53 -7.90 -7.22 -8.69
CA TRP A 53 -6.75 -6.43 -8.30
C TRP A 53 -6.53 -5.29 -9.30
N GLU A 54 -6.32 -4.07 -8.79
CA GLU A 54 -6.00 -2.91 -9.61
C GLU A 54 -4.49 -2.71 -9.65
N PHE A 55 -3.88 -2.79 -10.83
CA PHE A 55 -2.44 -2.60 -11.01
C PHE A 55 -1.60 -3.47 -10.09
N GLY A 56 -2.04 -4.70 -9.83
CA GLY A 56 -1.32 -5.62 -8.97
C GLY A 56 -1.48 -5.36 -7.48
N VAL A 57 -2.54 -4.65 -7.08
CA VAL A 57 -2.80 -4.28 -5.68
C VAL A 57 -4.14 -4.85 -5.22
N HIS A 58 -4.10 -5.54 -4.07
CA HIS A 58 -5.29 -6.15 -3.49
C HIS A 58 -6.38 -5.10 -3.20
N PRO A 59 -7.66 -5.41 -3.46
CA PRO A 59 -8.77 -4.47 -3.21
C PRO A 59 -8.86 -3.95 -1.77
N ALA A 60 -8.44 -4.75 -0.79
CA ALA A 60 -8.44 -4.31 0.60
C ALA A 60 -7.52 -3.11 0.81
N ILE A 61 -6.40 -3.05 0.07
CA ILE A 61 -5.49 -1.91 0.12
C ILE A 61 -6.13 -0.71 -0.59
N THR A 62 -6.58 -0.92 -1.83
CA THR A 62 -7.16 0.17 -2.63
C THR A 62 -8.36 0.79 -1.94
N SER A 63 -9.27 -0.03 -1.40
CA SER A 63 -10.47 0.48 -0.74
C SER A 63 -10.16 1.19 0.57
N THR A 64 -9.19 0.68 1.33
CA THR A 64 -8.76 1.33 2.57
C THR A 64 -8.15 2.70 2.28
N LEU A 65 -7.26 2.77 1.29
CA LEU A 65 -6.64 4.04 0.91
C LEU A 65 -7.70 5.04 0.41
N ARG A 66 -8.61 4.58 -0.44
CA ARG A 66 -9.68 5.42 -0.99
C ARG A 66 -10.55 6.01 0.13
N LYS A 67 -10.81 5.23 1.16
CA LYS A 67 -11.59 5.68 2.32
C LYS A 67 -10.99 6.91 2.97
N TYR A 68 -9.67 7.04 2.94
CA TYR A 68 -8.96 8.16 3.54
C TYR A 68 -8.46 9.18 2.52
N GLY A 69 -8.95 9.11 1.29
CA GLY A 69 -8.58 10.06 0.24
C GLY A 69 -7.19 9.84 -0.34
N LEU A 70 -6.71 8.60 -0.29
CA LEU A 70 -5.37 8.25 -0.74
C LEU A 70 -5.42 7.24 -1.89
N PHE A 71 -4.30 7.08 -2.58
CA PHE A 71 -4.15 6.05 -3.60
C PHE A 71 -2.71 5.51 -3.59
N ALA A 72 -2.52 4.34 -4.18
CA ALA A 72 -1.23 3.69 -4.26
C ALA A 72 -0.68 3.75 -5.68
N GLU A 73 0.64 3.86 -5.80
CA GLU A 73 1.33 3.90 -7.08
C GLU A 73 2.69 3.21 -6.96
N TRP A 74 3.02 2.35 -7.91
CA TRP A 74 4.30 1.66 -7.89
C TRP A 74 5.45 2.64 -8.10
N GLN A 75 6.38 2.67 -7.15
CA GLN A 75 7.61 3.43 -7.25
C GLN A 75 8.66 2.60 -8.00
N ASN A 76 8.65 1.30 -7.72
CA ASN A 76 9.49 0.28 -8.34
C ASN A 76 8.87 -1.07 -7.98
N PRO A 77 9.36 -2.21 -8.51
CA PRO A 77 8.76 -3.52 -8.22
C PRO A 77 8.75 -3.93 -6.75
N ALA A 78 9.54 -3.28 -5.91
CA ALA A 78 9.65 -3.60 -4.49
C ALA A 78 8.86 -2.68 -3.59
N GLN A 79 8.42 -1.52 -4.11
CA GLN A 79 7.87 -0.46 -3.29
C GLN A 79 6.61 0.14 -3.90
N LEU A 80 5.52 0.05 -3.13
CA LEU A 80 4.24 0.66 -3.50
C LEU A 80 4.10 1.94 -2.66
N SER A 81 4.10 3.07 -3.32
CA SER A 81 4.02 4.38 -2.68
C SER A 81 2.57 4.81 -2.48
N VAL A 82 2.33 5.65 -1.48
CA VAL A 82 0.99 6.15 -1.14
C VAL A 82 0.96 7.66 -1.29
N TRP A 83 -0.06 8.16 -1.97
CA TRP A 83 -0.22 9.58 -2.29
C TRP A 83 -1.63 10.06 -1.99
N GLU A 84 -1.77 11.37 -1.79
CA GLU A 84 -3.07 12.02 -1.68
C GLU A 84 -3.70 12.19 -3.05
N ASN A 85 -5.00 11.97 -3.13
CA ASN A 85 -5.77 12.26 -4.33
C ASN A 85 -5.88 13.77 -4.57
#